data_84ee91c2c379050a5f0abb010b1f99b1
#
_entry.id   84ee91c2c379050a5f0abb010b1f99b1
#
_cell.length_a   1.000
_cell.length_b   1.000
_cell.length_c   1.000
_cell.angle_alpha   90.00
_cell.angle_beta   90.00
_cell.angle_gamma   90.00
#
_symmetry.space_group_name_H-M   'P 1'
#
loop_
_entity.id
_entity.type
_entity.pdbx_description
1 polymer ?
#
loop_
_entity_poly.entity_id
_entity_poly.type
_entity_poly.pdbx_seq_one_letter_code
_entity_poly.pdbx_strand_id
1 'polypeptide(L)'
;MARIHQLSKHIINQIAAGEVIERPFSVVKELVENSIDAGATKVSIEISNECRNIRIADNGSGIHPDDIILAFSKHATSKIEKTEDLYNIRTMGFRGEALASIISISKLTCITRTKDFETGTKVTCENSEVHKIETGCAVGTIMEVRDLFYNLPVRLKFLKNPKTEFAYISELVTSMALVNTNIGFELKNNDKTVLKTNGLGSLPEVIKNLYSKTLFDNLRPAEGCDNISGLKISGYVSTPDFTRSSKKDYHIFVNSRTVKCPVFMKAIDMAYKNMIPNGKYPFVILNLELPPDELDINVHPTKKEVKYRNPNQIFNFIRASVDNSLSNIVRINTHQVKDPNPEDFQTNIAVNSDIQNLFSQKSYEEEENEIQEVPKEKTEFTKFIKEPVVYKEPEHFRQHQFIKQPQIVTEVKQEENIIGQYKKTYILIEKEDGLEIVDQHIADERYIYETLKSQKEPSSQLLFISDIIELTPVEAELLKEHLDKFAKFGYGIEFLNDTDIMFKKVPQLLSKVSPKDIIKDILENLEGDLDNLEEKILITTSCKAAVKANTSLNMFQMQEIIKRWRGCKHPYTCPHGRPISKVLPHSEIASFFMRNK
;
A
#
# COMPACT_ATOMS: atom_id res chain seq x y z
N MET A 1 -49.07 4.45 -11.67
CA MET A 1 -48.49 5.56 -10.87
C MET A 1 -47.02 5.72 -11.24
N ALA A 2 -46.56 6.94 -11.48
CA ALA A 2 -45.16 7.21 -11.73
C ALA A 2 -44.31 6.82 -10.49
N ARG A 3 -43.20 6.09 -10.72
CA ARG A 3 -42.30 5.60 -9.64
C ARG A 3 -41.08 6.47 -9.45
N ILE A 4 -40.82 7.44 -10.36
CA ILE A 4 -39.67 8.32 -10.33
C ILE A 4 -40.11 9.62 -9.65
N HIS A 5 -39.33 10.06 -8.64
CA HIS A 5 -39.52 11.35 -7.96
C HIS A 5 -38.17 12.06 -7.79
N GLN A 6 -38.20 13.38 -7.73
CA GLN A 6 -37.01 14.16 -7.48
C GLN A 6 -36.63 14.08 -6.00
N LEU A 7 -35.35 13.78 -5.73
CA LEU A 7 -34.83 13.74 -4.37
C LEU A 7 -34.76 15.15 -3.75
N SER A 8 -34.88 15.23 -2.43
CA SER A 8 -34.67 16.49 -1.72
C SER A 8 -33.21 16.95 -1.86
N LYS A 9 -32.98 18.28 -1.85
CA LYS A 9 -31.64 18.87 -1.92
C LYS A 9 -30.69 18.28 -0.84
N HIS A 10 -31.21 17.98 0.34
CA HIS A 10 -30.43 17.38 1.43
C HIS A 10 -29.93 15.99 1.07
N ILE A 11 -30.78 15.11 0.55
CA ILE A 11 -30.40 13.76 0.11
C ILE A 11 -29.41 13.83 -1.07
N ILE A 12 -29.66 14.70 -2.05
CA ILE A 12 -28.74 14.89 -3.19
C ILE A 12 -27.35 15.30 -2.68
N ASN A 13 -27.30 16.23 -1.70
CA ASN A 13 -26.04 16.68 -1.12
C ASN A 13 -25.30 15.56 -0.37
N GLN A 14 -26.01 14.73 0.37
CA GLN A 14 -25.42 13.59 1.08
C GLN A 14 -24.88 12.53 0.14
N ILE A 15 -25.58 12.20 -0.95
CA ILE A 15 -25.12 11.25 -1.98
C ILE A 15 -23.86 11.77 -2.65
N ALA A 16 -23.90 13.02 -3.16
CA ALA A 16 -22.76 13.64 -3.83
C ALA A 16 -21.54 13.78 -2.89
N ALA A 17 -21.78 14.15 -1.62
CA ALA A 17 -20.69 14.22 -0.64
C ALA A 17 -20.07 12.85 -0.37
N GLY A 18 -20.87 11.77 -0.35
CA GLY A 18 -20.37 10.42 -0.19
C GLY A 18 -19.50 9.94 -1.37
N GLU A 19 -19.71 10.48 -2.57
CA GLU A 19 -18.87 10.19 -3.74
C GLU A 19 -17.53 10.94 -3.70
N VAL A 20 -17.52 12.17 -3.15
CA VAL A 20 -16.31 13.02 -3.05
C VAL A 20 -15.48 12.67 -1.83
N ILE A 21 -16.12 12.47 -0.66
CA ILE A 21 -15.46 12.21 0.62
C ILE A 21 -15.78 10.78 1.07
N GLU A 22 -14.88 9.88 0.79
CA GLU A 22 -15.04 8.47 1.16
C GLU A 22 -14.57 8.17 2.59
N ARG A 23 -13.50 8.83 3.05
CA ARG A 23 -12.79 8.55 4.30
C ARG A 23 -12.23 9.82 4.94
N PRO A 24 -11.80 9.77 6.22
CA PRO A 24 -11.16 10.91 6.90
C PRO A 24 -9.94 11.46 6.14
N PHE A 25 -9.09 10.59 5.56
CA PHE A 25 -7.94 11.05 4.76
C PHE A 25 -8.33 11.91 3.55
N SER A 26 -9.53 11.70 2.96
CA SER A 26 -10.00 12.53 1.86
C SER A 26 -10.25 13.97 2.31
N VAL A 27 -10.79 14.17 3.52
CA VAL A 27 -10.96 15.50 4.14
C VAL A 27 -9.61 16.16 4.34
N VAL A 28 -8.64 15.44 4.96
CA VAL A 28 -7.29 15.97 5.19
C VAL A 28 -6.64 16.37 3.88
N LYS A 29 -6.75 15.52 2.85
CA LYS A 29 -6.21 15.78 1.52
C LYS A 29 -6.71 17.10 0.95
N GLU A 30 -8.02 17.26 0.86
CA GLU A 30 -8.64 18.46 0.26
C GLU A 30 -8.31 19.74 1.04
N LEU A 31 -8.31 19.68 2.38
CA LEU A 31 -8.01 20.85 3.20
C LEU A 31 -6.53 21.23 3.16
N VAL A 32 -5.61 20.25 3.17
CA VAL A 32 -4.16 20.52 3.05
C VAL A 32 -3.82 21.03 1.64
N GLU A 33 -4.42 20.47 0.59
CA GLU A 33 -4.26 20.98 -0.78
C GLU A 33 -4.73 22.43 -0.89
N ASN A 34 -5.81 22.82 -0.21
CA ASN A 34 -6.26 24.20 -0.15
C ASN A 34 -5.26 25.10 0.60
N SER A 35 -4.65 24.64 1.68
CA SER A 35 -3.61 25.37 2.40
C SER A 35 -2.36 25.59 1.54
N ILE A 36 -1.95 24.57 0.76
CA ILE A 36 -0.84 24.67 -0.20
C ILE A 36 -1.16 25.69 -1.29
N ASP A 37 -2.36 25.61 -1.88
CA ASP A 37 -2.84 26.54 -2.91
C ASP A 37 -2.96 27.98 -2.38
N ALA A 38 -3.21 28.17 -1.07
CA ALA A 38 -3.22 29.47 -0.39
C ALA A 38 -1.80 30.01 -0.09
N GLY A 39 -0.74 29.31 -0.53
CA GLY A 39 0.65 29.73 -0.33
C GLY A 39 1.12 29.61 1.12
N ALA A 40 0.58 28.68 1.89
CA ALA A 40 1.02 28.43 3.25
C ALA A 40 2.49 27.98 3.30
N THR A 41 3.23 28.44 4.29
CA THR A 41 4.59 27.98 4.61
C THR A 41 4.60 27.08 5.84
N LYS A 42 3.49 26.99 6.56
CA LYS A 42 3.30 26.10 7.71
C LYS A 42 1.87 25.57 7.74
N VAL A 43 1.73 24.25 7.90
CA VAL A 43 0.45 23.55 8.02
C VAL A 43 0.49 22.65 9.26
N SER A 44 -0.43 22.86 10.19
CA SER A 44 -0.62 22.02 11.38
C SER A 44 -1.90 21.20 11.23
N ILE A 45 -1.80 19.89 11.41
CA ILE A 45 -2.88 18.93 11.24
C ILE A 45 -3.06 18.20 12.57
N GLU A 46 -4.24 18.27 13.15
CA GLU A 46 -4.58 17.62 14.42
C GLU A 46 -5.75 16.67 14.18
N ILE A 47 -5.56 15.41 14.53
CA ILE A 47 -6.56 14.34 14.40
C ILE A 47 -6.93 13.84 15.79
N SER A 48 -8.22 13.70 16.05
CA SER A 48 -8.73 13.20 17.33
C SER A 48 -10.08 12.50 17.18
N ASN A 49 -10.62 11.96 18.26
CA ASN A 49 -11.92 11.28 18.30
C ASN A 49 -12.04 10.22 17.19
N GLU A 50 -11.12 9.25 17.17
CA GLU A 50 -11.13 8.14 16.21
C GLU A 50 -11.11 8.61 14.73
N CYS A 51 -10.34 9.66 14.43
CA CYS A 51 -10.26 10.32 13.12
C CYS A 51 -11.56 11.01 12.66
N ARG A 52 -12.52 11.24 13.56
CA ARG A 52 -13.77 11.95 13.26
C ARG A 52 -13.66 13.46 13.47
N ASN A 53 -12.66 13.89 14.23
CA ASN A 53 -12.35 15.31 14.41
C ASN A 53 -11.01 15.63 13.76
N ILE A 54 -11.04 16.59 12.85
CA ILE A 54 -9.89 17.01 12.04
C ILE A 54 -9.77 18.53 12.15
N ARG A 55 -8.61 19.00 12.60
CA ARG A 55 -8.30 20.42 12.65
C ARG A 55 -7.06 20.69 11.79
N ILE A 56 -7.19 21.59 10.84
CA ILE A 56 -6.09 22.03 9.97
C ILE A 56 -5.93 23.52 10.10
N ALA A 57 -4.72 23.96 10.43
CA ALA A 57 -4.37 25.37 10.57
C ALA A 57 -3.18 25.69 9.66
N ASP A 58 -3.31 26.74 8.87
CA ASP A 58 -2.28 27.26 7.98
C ASP A 58 -2.02 28.75 8.19
N ASN A 59 -0.90 29.20 7.67
CA ASN A 59 -0.50 30.60 7.63
C ASN A 59 -0.53 31.20 6.21
N GLY A 60 -1.41 30.67 5.35
CA GLY A 60 -1.59 31.12 3.98
C GLY A 60 -2.25 32.49 3.86
N SER A 61 -2.74 32.82 2.66
CA SER A 61 -3.38 34.12 2.35
C SER A 61 -4.65 34.37 3.13
N GLY A 62 -5.31 33.35 3.67
CA GLY A 62 -6.65 33.45 4.25
C GLY A 62 -7.76 33.54 3.17
N ILE A 63 -9.00 33.67 3.63
CA ILE A 63 -10.20 33.84 2.77
C ILE A 63 -10.78 35.23 3.01
N HIS A 64 -11.07 35.97 1.92
CA HIS A 64 -11.66 37.30 1.99
C HIS A 64 -13.02 37.23 2.72
N PRO A 65 -13.36 38.21 3.59
CA PRO A 65 -14.62 38.20 4.33
C PRO A 65 -15.89 38.14 3.46
N ASP A 66 -15.86 38.69 2.25
CA ASP A 66 -16.99 38.64 1.32
C ASP A 66 -17.12 37.33 0.59
N ASP A 67 -16.00 36.60 0.39
CA ASP A 67 -15.97 35.32 -0.31
C ASP A 67 -16.24 34.12 0.60
N ILE A 68 -16.16 34.30 1.93
CA ILE A 68 -16.17 33.18 2.87
C ILE A 68 -17.46 32.36 2.81
N ILE A 69 -18.62 32.99 2.58
CA ILE A 69 -19.91 32.28 2.44
C ILE A 69 -19.95 31.55 1.10
N LEU A 70 -19.44 32.18 0.05
CA LEU A 70 -19.37 31.58 -1.29
C LEU A 70 -18.41 30.41 -1.34
N ALA A 71 -17.30 30.43 -0.59
CA ALA A 71 -16.32 29.33 -0.51
C ALA A 71 -16.93 28.00 -0.03
N PHE A 72 -18.06 28.07 0.70
CA PHE A 72 -18.79 26.87 1.16
C PHE A 72 -19.96 26.48 0.23
N SER A 73 -20.15 27.19 -0.87
CA SER A 73 -21.18 26.88 -1.87
C SER A 73 -20.63 25.87 -2.89
N LYS A 74 -21.53 25.07 -3.47
CA LYS A 74 -21.17 24.17 -4.57
C LYS A 74 -20.80 24.95 -5.83
N HIS A 75 -19.82 24.44 -6.56
CA HIS A 75 -19.37 25.02 -7.84
C HIS A 75 -18.77 26.42 -7.70
N ALA A 76 -18.33 26.80 -6.49
CA ALA A 76 -17.63 28.05 -6.23
C ALA A 76 -16.13 27.80 -6.09
N THR A 77 -15.33 28.46 -6.90
CA THR A 77 -13.86 28.30 -6.90
C THR A 77 -13.20 29.60 -7.38
N SER A 78 -12.05 29.92 -6.78
CA SER A 78 -11.17 31.01 -7.23
C SER A 78 -10.08 30.56 -8.20
N LYS A 79 -10.06 29.24 -8.56
CA LYS A 79 -8.90 28.58 -9.19
C LYS A 79 -9.05 28.41 -10.70
N ILE A 80 -10.27 28.47 -11.23
CA ILE A 80 -10.58 28.41 -12.67
C ILE A 80 -11.69 29.43 -12.98
N GLU A 81 -11.57 30.10 -14.09
CA GLU A 81 -12.55 31.07 -14.55
C GLU A 81 -13.03 30.76 -15.98
N LYS A 82 -12.13 30.21 -16.82
CA LYS A 82 -12.40 29.95 -18.24
C LYS A 82 -12.21 28.46 -18.56
N THR A 83 -12.81 28.01 -19.66
CA THR A 83 -12.69 26.63 -20.15
C THR A 83 -11.24 26.26 -20.46
N GLU A 84 -10.43 27.23 -20.90
CA GLU A 84 -9.02 27.04 -21.21
C GLU A 84 -8.20 26.71 -19.97
N ASP A 85 -8.62 27.19 -18.78
CA ASP A 85 -7.95 26.89 -17.50
C ASP A 85 -8.03 25.39 -17.16
N LEU A 86 -9.05 24.67 -17.67
CA LEU A 86 -9.19 23.23 -17.46
C LEU A 86 -8.06 22.41 -18.12
N TYR A 87 -7.45 22.96 -19.18
CA TYR A 87 -6.31 22.33 -19.86
C TYR A 87 -4.97 22.70 -19.24
N ASN A 88 -4.93 23.70 -18.36
CA ASN A 88 -3.69 24.20 -17.76
C ASN A 88 -3.80 24.35 -16.24
N ILE A 89 -4.28 23.29 -15.57
CA ILE A 89 -4.53 23.30 -14.12
C ILE A 89 -3.19 23.24 -13.38
N ARG A 90 -2.80 24.38 -12.76
CA ARG A 90 -1.61 24.49 -11.91
C ARG A 90 -1.90 24.27 -10.42
N THR A 91 -3.14 24.52 -9.97
CA THR A 91 -3.56 24.35 -8.57
C THR A 91 -3.85 22.88 -8.24
N MET A 92 -3.67 22.46 -6.98
CA MET A 92 -3.98 21.10 -6.53
C MET A 92 -5.48 20.79 -6.63
N GLY A 93 -6.37 21.71 -6.20
CA GLY A 93 -7.83 21.63 -6.31
C GLY A 93 -8.39 22.58 -7.37
N PHE A 94 -9.56 22.28 -7.96
CA PHE A 94 -10.23 23.18 -8.92
C PHE A 94 -11.77 23.04 -8.99
N ARG A 95 -12.37 21.97 -8.45
CA ARG A 95 -13.79 21.63 -8.66
C ARG A 95 -14.78 22.47 -7.86
N GLY A 96 -14.36 23.14 -6.77
CA GLY A 96 -15.24 23.92 -5.91
C GLY A 96 -16.33 23.10 -5.19
N GLU A 97 -16.11 21.82 -4.93
CA GLU A 97 -17.10 20.91 -4.33
C GLU A 97 -16.70 20.36 -2.97
N ALA A 98 -15.39 20.38 -2.64
CA ALA A 98 -14.86 19.71 -1.45
C ALA A 98 -15.42 20.28 -0.15
N LEU A 99 -15.36 21.62 0.05
CA LEU A 99 -15.85 22.26 1.26
C LEU A 99 -17.37 22.08 1.44
N ALA A 100 -18.16 22.24 0.37
CA ALA A 100 -19.59 22.01 0.38
C ALA A 100 -19.94 20.53 0.72
N SER A 101 -19.12 19.59 0.25
CA SER A 101 -19.28 18.18 0.57
C SER A 101 -18.94 17.89 2.04
N ILE A 102 -17.85 18.44 2.57
CA ILE A 102 -17.44 18.28 3.98
C ILE A 102 -18.54 18.81 4.92
N ILE A 103 -19.09 20.00 4.66
CA ILE A 103 -20.16 20.59 5.47
C ILE A 103 -21.41 19.71 5.52
N SER A 104 -21.75 19.06 4.42
CA SER A 104 -22.97 18.25 4.36
C SER A 104 -22.90 16.97 5.20
N ILE A 105 -21.69 16.55 5.64
CA ILE A 105 -21.45 15.30 6.36
C ILE A 105 -20.72 15.48 7.71
N SER A 106 -20.51 16.74 8.12
CA SER A 106 -19.81 17.08 9.36
C SER A 106 -20.29 18.41 9.92
N LYS A 107 -19.87 18.74 11.14
CA LYS A 107 -19.96 20.09 11.70
C LYS A 107 -18.65 20.80 11.42
N LEU A 108 -18.70 21.94 10.74
CA LEU A 108 -17.51 22.66 10.32
C LEU A 108 -17.43 24.04 10.97
N THR A 109 -16.24 24.38 11.46
CA THR A 109 -15.88 25.74 11.87
C THR A 109 -14.68 26.20 11.04
N CYS A 110 -14.80 27.37 10.41
CA CYS A 110 -13.72 28.05 9.71
C CYS A 110 -13.40 29.35 10.44
N ILE A 111 -12.12 29.59 10.72
CA ILE A 111 -11.62 30.88 11.25
C ILE A 111 -10.52 31.32 10.29
N THR A 112 -10.69 32.51 9.71
CA THR A 112 -9.74 32.97 8.69
C THR A 112 -9.56 34.48 8.72
N ARG A 113 -8.37 34.94 8.31
CA ARG A 113 -8.05 36.34 8.15
C ARG A 113 -7.06 36.53 7.00
N THR A 114 -7.33 37.53 6.15
CA THR A 114 -6.37 37.99 5.14
C THR A 114 -5.50 39.12 5.72
N LYS A 115 -4.41 39.45 5.05
CA LYS A 115 -3.48 40.51 5.49
C LYS A 115 -4.11 41.91 5.52
N ASP A 116 -5.12 42.13 4.67
CA ASP A 116 -5.73 43.45 4.45
C ASP A 116 -6.76 43.83 5.53
N PHE A 117 -7.10 42.89 6.42
CA PHE A 117 -8.09 43.11 7.48
C PHE A 117 -7.47 42.94 8.86
N GLU A 118 -7.82 43.81 9.80
CA GLU A 118 -7.38 43.77 11.19
C GLU A 118 -8.09 42.65 11.97
N THR A 119 -9.38 42.45 11.67
CA THR A 119 -10.20 41.41 12.29
C THR A 119 -10.37 40.22 11.36
N GLY A 120 -10.45 39.04 11.94
CA GLY A 120 -10.76 37.79 11.21
C GLY A 120 -12.26 37.49 11.24
N THR A 121 -12.63 36.51 10.45
CA THR A 121 -13.99 35.99 10.36
C THR A 121 -14.06 34.57 10.84
N LYS A 122 -15.00 34.26 11.74
CA LYS A 122 -15.36 32.90 12.13
C LYS A 122 -16.70 32.53 11.50
N VAL A 123 -16.74 31.42 10.81
CA VAL A 123 -17.97 30.84 10.25
C VAL A 123 -18.17 29.47 10.86
N THR A 124 -19.37 29.22 11.37
CA THR A 124 -19.79 27.92 11.90
C THR A 124 -20.93 27.37 11.05
N CYS A 125 -20.77 26.17 10.54
CA CYS A 125 -21.77 25.47 9.72
C CYS A 125 -22.23 24.21 10.43
N GLU A 126 -23.49 24.18 10.83
CA GLU A 126 -24.13 23.02 11.46
C GLU A 126 -25.59 22.91 10.96
N ASN A 127 -26.03 21.70 10.61
CA ASN A 127 -27.41 21.42 10.15
C ASN A 127 -27.90 22.33 9.00
N SER A 128 -26.99 22.73 8.10
CA SER A 128 -27.24 23.67 6.97
C SER A 128 -27.46 25.14 7.41
N GLU A 129 -27.26 25.46 8.69
CA GLU A 129 -27.23 26.84 9.17
C GLU A 129 -25.79 27.35 9.15
N VAL A 130 -25.61 28.59 8.69
CA VAL A 130 -24.31 29.26 8.58
C VAL A 130 -24.34 30.54 9.44
N HIS A 131 -23.52 30.54 10.47
CA HIS A 131 -23.34 31.69 11.36
C HIS A 131 -21.98 32.34 11.12
N LYS A 132 -21.96 33.63 10.82
CA LYS A 132 -20.75 34.43 10.60
C LYS A 132 -20.61 35.45 11.72
N ILE A 133 -19.43 35.49 12.35
CA ILE A 133 -19.07 36.48 13.37
C ILE A 133 -17.64 36.97 13.16
N GLU A 134 -17.35 38.18 13.59
CA GLU A 134 -15.99 38.70 13.64
C GLU A 134 -15.23 38.09 14.84
N THR A 135 -13.92 37.84 14.67
CA THR A 135 -13.08 37.28 15.70
C THR A 135 -11.61 37.71 15.53
N GLY A 136 -10.85 37.69 16.61
CA GLY A 136 -9.41 37.89 16.53
C GLY A 136 -8.72 36.59 16.12
N CYS A 137 -7.90 36.64 15.05
CA CYS A 137 -7.04 35.52 14.67
C CYS A 137 -5.80 35.96 13.90
N ALA A 138 -4.81 35.10 13.79
CA ALA A 138 -3.65 35.33 12.91
C ALA A 138 -4.05 35.28 11.43
N VAL A 139 -3.19 35.80 10.55
CA VAL A 139 -3.36 35.64 9.08
C VAL A 139 -3.23 34.16 8.73
N GLY A 140 -4.13 33.68 7.87
CA GLY A 140 -4.23 32.29 7.46
C GLY A 140 -5.63 31.73 7.69
N THR A 141 -5.74 30.40 7.71
CA THR A 141 -7.03 29.71 7.86
C THR A 141 -6.93 28.57 8.86
N ILE A 142 -7.95 28.43 9.70
CA ILE A 142 -8.17 27.28 10.59
C ILE A 142 -9.48 26.65 10.18
N MET A 143 -9.43 25.39 9.77
CA MET A 143 -10.60 24.55 9.49
C MET A 143 -10.73 23.46 10.57
N GLU A 144 -11.85 23.45 11.28
CA GLU A 144 -12.20 22.42 12.25
C GLU A 144 -13.41 21.64 11.76
N VAL A 145 -13.20 20.37 11.44
CA VAL A 145 -14.24 19.41 11.08
C VAL A 145 -14.50 18.55 12.30
N ARG A 146 -15.72 18.50 12.79
CA ARG A 146 -16.14 17.71 13.94
C ARG A 146 -17.23 16.73 13.55
N ASP A 147 -17.27 15.60 14.23
CA ASP A 147 -18.27 14.54 14.07
C ASP A 147 -18.44 14.09 12.60
N LEU A 148 -17.33 13.88 11.88
CA LEU A 148 -17.35 13.45 10.48
C LEU A 148 -18.25 12.23 10.31
N PHE A 149 -19.12 12.24 9.29
CA PHE A 149 -20.14 11.22 8.96
C PHE A 149 -21.26 11.06 10.01
N TYR A 150 -21.49 12.04 10.90
CA TYR A 150 -22.53 11.94 11.95
C TYR A 150 -23.92 11.61 11.38
N ASN A 151 -24.23 12.05 10.18
CA ASN A 151 -25.50 11.86 9.48
C ASN A 151 -25.47 10.74 8.43
N LEU A 152 -24.37 9.96 8.37
CA LEU A 152 -24.16 8.84 7.46
C LEU A 152 -23.77 7.55 8.22
N PRO A 153 -24.69 6.94 8.99
CA PRO A 153 -24.37 5.80 9.84
C PRO A 153 -23.86 4.58 9.07
N VAL A 154 -24.28 4.41 7.84
CA VAL A 154 -23.77 3.35 6.96
C VAL A 154 -22.29 3.57 6.68
N ARG A 155 -21.88 4.81 6.38
CA ARG A 155 -20.48 5.15 6.10
C ARG A 155 -19.60 4.91 7.33
N LEU A 156 -20.06 5.27 8.53
CA LEU A 156 -19.34 5.00 9.79
C LEU A 156 -19.04 3.51 9.99
N LYS A 157 -19.97 2.62 9.62
CA LYS A 157 -19.76 1.17 9.69
C LYS A 157 -18.73 0.63 8.69
N PHE A 158 -18.49 1.35 7.59
CA PHE A 158 -17.49 0.97 6.58
C PHE A 158 -16.11 1.59 6.82
N LEU A 159 -15.96 2.47 7.81
CA LEU A 159 -14.64 2.92 8.24
C LEU A 159 -13.86 1.74 8.83
N LYS A 160 -12.59 1.70 8.52
CA LYS A 160 -11.67 0.76 9.15
C LYS A 160 -11.41 1.16 10.60
N ASN A 161 -10.60 0.37 11.29
CA ASN A 161 -10.12 0.72 12.63
C ASN A 161 -9.50 2.14 12.62
N PRO A 162 -9.70 2.97 13.66
CA PRO A 162 -9.16 4.33 13.77
C PRO A 162 -7.65 4.41 13.50
N LYS A 163 -6.88 3.43 13.94
CA LYS A 163 -5.43 3.34 13.68
C LYS A 163 -5.12 3.23 12.19
N THR A 164 -5.90 2.44 11.47
CA THR A 164 -5.77 2.29 10.01
C THR A 164 -6.12 3.59 9.29
N GLU A 165 -7.20 4.28 9.71
CA GLU A 165 -7.58 5.56 9.13
C GLU A 165 -6.49 6.61 9.39
N PHE A 166 -5.89 6.62 10.59
CA PHE A 166 -4.77 7.49 10.91
C PHE A 166 -3.52 7.15 10.10
N ALA A 167 -3.21 5.89 9.86
CA ALA A 167 -2.09 5.47 9.03
C ALA A 167 -2.21 6.01 7.59
N TYR A 168 -3.41 5.99 6.99
CA TYR A 168 -3.65 6.61 5.68
C TYR A 168 -3.44 8.13 5.69
N ILE A 169 -3.87 8.81 6.77
CA ILE A 169 -3.63 10.25 6.93
C ILE A 169 -2.13 10.52 7.05
N SER A 170 -1.41 9.74 7.84
CA SER A 170 0.03 9.88 8.03
C SER A 170 0.81 9.65 6.73
N GLU A 171 0.47 8.62 5.94
CA GLU A 171 1.05 8.35 4.63
C GLU A 171 0.81 9.53 3.66
N LEU A 172 -0.40 10.08 3.66
CA LEU A 172 -0.75 11.24 2.85
C LEU A 172 0.11 12.45 3.23
N VAL A 173 0.18 12.79 4.53
CA VAL A 173 0.94 13.96 5.02
C VAL A 173 2.44 13.77 4.76
N THR A 174 2.96 12.55 4.92
CA THR A 174 4.34 12.18 4.55
C THR A 174 4.60 12.47 3.07
N SER A 175 3.71 12.00 2.18
CA SER A 175 3.85 12.24 0.73
C SER A 175 3.79 13.74 0.38
N MET A 176 2.90 14.50 1.04
CA MET A 176 2.80 15.95 0.84
C MET A 176 4.05 16.68 1.32
N ALA A 177 4.63 16.27 2.46
CA ALA A 177 5.85 16.86 2.99
C ALA A 177 7.08 16.58 2.11
N LEU A 178 7.17 15.40 1.50
CA LEU A 178 8.28 15.03 0.60
C LEU A 178 8.32 15.86 -0.67
N VAL A 179 7.18 16.29 -1.19
CA VAL A 179 7.11 17.07 -2.43
C VAL A 179 7.03 18.57 -2.19
N ASN A 180 6.55 19.01 -1.02
CA ASN A 180 6.44 20.41 -0.65
C ASN A 180 7.46 20.77 0.44
N THR A 181 8.74 20.63 0.14
CA THR A 181 9.84 20.79 1.10
C THR A 181 9.94 22.21 1.71
N ASN A 182 9.36 23.22 1.04
CA ASN A 182 9.27 24.60 1.51
C ASN A 182 8.15 24.83 2.54
N ILE A 183 7.36 23.80 2.85
CA ILE A 183 6.25 23.89 3.81
C ILE A 183 6.59 23.06 5.04
N GLY A 184 6.49 23.67 6.22
CA GLY A 184 6.58 22.97 7.50
C GLY A 184 5.26 22.27 7.81
N PHE A 185 5.26 20.95 7.87
CA PHE A 185 4.11 20.14 8.27
C PHE A 185 4.26 19.66 9.71
N GLU A 186 3.19 19.70 10.47
CA GLU A 186 3.09 19.11 11.79
C GLU A 186 1.80 18.28 11.87
N LEU A 187 1.93 16.96 12.11
CA LEU A 187 0.80 16.05 12.29
C LEU A 187 0.75 15.58 13.74
N LYS A 188 -0.42 15.75 14.37
CA LYS A 188 -0.70 15.28 15.74
C LYS A 188 -1.84 14.28 15.76
N ASN A 189 -1.74 13.30 16.66
CA ASN A 189 -2.78 12.35 17.01
C ASN A 189 -3.09 12.48 18.49
N ASN A 190 -4.31 12.92 18.86
CA ASN A 190 -4.70 13.17 20.25
C ASN A 190 -3.61 13.95 21.04
N ASP A 191 -3.22 15.14 20.53
CA ASP A 191 -2.19 16.04 21.08
C ASP A 191 -0.74 15.55 21.00
N LYS A 192 -0.49 14.30 20.61
CA LYS A 192 0.86 13.78 20.40
C LYS A 192 1.35 14.07 18.99
N THR A 193 2.51 14.70 18.86
CA THR A 193 3.15 14.94 17.57
C THR A 193 3.71 13.63 17.02
N VAL A 194 3.26 13.24 15.82
CA VAL A 194 3.68 12.02 15.12
C VAL A 194 4.66 12.35 13.98
N LEU A 195 4.49 13.50 13.33
CA LEU A 195 5.33 13.92 12.22
C LEU A 195 5.56 15.42 12.30
N LYS A 196 6.80 15.85 12.02
CA LYS A 196 7.15 17.28 11.97
C LYS A 196 8.27 17.54 10.96
N THR A 197 8.06 18.52 10.07
CA THR A 197 9.08 19.04 9.16
C THR A 197 9.25 20.54 9.35
N ASN A 198 10.39 21.09 8.92
CA ASN A 198 10.77 22.48 9.19
C ASN A 198 10.46 23.47 8.06
N GLY A 199 10.16 22.99 6.83
CA GLY A 199 9.84 23.85 5.69
C GLY A 199 11.04 24.65 5.12
N LEU A 200 12.26 24.15 5.26
CA LEU A 200 13.48 24.84 4.81
C LEU A 200 13.84 24.59 3.34
N GLY A 201 13.02 23.90 2.58
CA GLY A 201 13.22 23.62 1.15
C GLY A 201 14.22 22.51 0.83
N SER A 202 14.71 21.78 1.84
CA SER A 202 15.70 20.73 1.68
C SER A 202 15.06 19.35 1.76
N LEU A 203 14.95 18.64 0.63
CA LEU A 203 14.45 17.26 0.62
C LEU A 203 15.29 16.30 1.49
N PRO A 204 16.64 16.37 1.52
CA PRO A 204 17.47 15.63 2.48
C PRO A 204 17.08 15.80 3.93
N GLU A 205 16.78 17.04 4.35
CA GLU A 205 16.35 17.30 5.72
C GLU A 205 14.96 16.77 6.01
N VAL A 206 14.03 16.91 5.05
CA VAL A 206 12.70 16.32 5.18
C VAL A 206 12.80 14.81 5.31
N ILE A 207 13.62 14.14 4.49
CA ILE A 207 13.83 12.68 4.60
C ILE A 207 14.38 12.30 5.97
N LYS A 208 15.37 13.03 6.49
CA LYS A 208 15.95 12.76 7.83
C LYS A 208 14.96 12.97 8.97
N ASN A 209 14.02 13.91 8.81
CA ASN A 209 12.98 14.19 9.81
C ASN A 209 11.83 13.16 9.78
N LEU A 210 11.52 12.63 8.60
CA LEU A 210 10.41 11.66 8.40
C LEU A 210 10.86 10.22 8.57
N TYR A 211 12.13 9.95 8.23
CA TYR A 211 12.73 8.62 8.24
C TYR A 211 14.01 8.64 9.05
N SER A 212 14.71 7.54 9.03
CA SER A 212 15.94 7.39 9.79
C SER A 212 17.17 7.95 9.08
N LYS A 213 18.20 8.28 9.86
CA LYS A 213 19.53 8.60 9.32
C LYS A 213 20.09 7.42 8.52
N THR A 214 19.89 6.19 9.00
CA THR A 214 20.35 4.97 8.33
C THR A 214 19.72 4.83 6.94
N LEU A 215 18.43 5.15 6.79
CA LEU A 215 17.82 5.19 5.46
C LEU A 215 18.52 6.22 4.58
N PHE A 216 18.66 7.45 5.07
CA PHE A 216 19.23 8.54 4.28
C PHE A 216 20.66 8.22 3.81
N ASP A 217 21.49 7.63 4.64
CA ASP A 217 22.86 7.25 4.30
C ASP A 217 22.93 6.21 3.17
N ASN A 218 21.87 5.43 3.00
CA ASN A 218 21.70 4.45 1.92
C ASN A 218 20.97 5.00 0.68
N LEU A 219 20.63 6.29 0.64
CA LEU A 219 20.03 6.91 -0.53
C LEU A 219 21.07 7.51 -1.46
N ARG A 220 20.77 7.54 -2.74
CA ARG A 220 21.53 8.20 -3.79
C ARG A 220 20.64 9.18 -4.54
N PRO A 221 21.14 10.38 -4.85
CA PRO A 221 20.38 11.32 -5.67
C PRO A 221 20.15 10.73 -7.06
N ALA A 222 18.93 10.88 -7.55
CA ALA A 222 18.53 10.49 -8.88
C ALA A 222 18.02 11.72 -9.62
N GLU A 223 18.83 12.22 -10.54
CA GLU A 223 18.57 13.44 -11.30
C GLU A 223 18.73 13.17 -12.78
N GLY A 224 17.92 13.82 -13.60
CA GLY A 224 17.99 13.77 -15.04
C GLY A 224 17.27 14.95 -15.67
N CYS A 225 17.75 15.41 -16.82
CA CYS A 225 17.13 16.46 -17.60
C CYS A 225 17.25 16.13 -19.08
N ASP A 226 16.13 16.17 -19.78
CA ASP A 226 16.07 16.11 -21.25
C ASP A 226 15.50 17.44 -21.76
N ASN A 227 16.39 18.32 -22.20
CA ASN A 227 16.04 19.66 -22.66
C ASN A 227 15.21 19.66 -23.96
N ILE A 228 15.21 18.56 -24.74
CA ILE A 228 14.47 18.46 -26.00
C ILE A 228 12.99 18.21 -25.68
N SER A 229 12.71 17.26 -24.79
CA SER A 229 11.34 16.91 -24.39
C SER A 229 10.84 17.71 -23.19
N GLY A 230 11.68 18.52 -22.54
CA GLY A 230 11.33 19.26 -21.33
C GLY A 230 11.12 18.37 -20.09
N LEU A 231 11.58 17.13 -20.13
CA LEU A 231 11.48 16.19 -19.01
C LEU A 231 12.59 16.47 -17.98
N LYS A 232 12.21 16.51 -16.73
CA LYS A 232 13.14 16.62 -15.61
C LYS A 232 12.72 15.65 -14.50
N ILE A 233 13.67 14.91 -13.96
CA ILE A 233 13.47 14.04 -12.80
C ILE A 233 14.43 14.43 -11.71
N SER A 234 13.93 14.42 -10.46
CA SER A 234 14.73 14.71 -9.28
C SER A 234 14.24 13.88 -8.11
N GLY A 235 15.15 13.53 -7.20
CA GLY A 235 14.80 12.82 -5.98
C GLY A 235 15.90 11.86 -5.51
N TYR A 236 15.51 10.78 -4.88
CA TYR A 236 16.41 9.81 -4.25
C TYR A 236 15.93 8.37 -4.48
N VAL A 237 16.90 7.47 -4.63
CA VAL A 237 16.67 6.02 -4.71
C VAL A 237 17.63 5.30 -3.77
N SER A 238 17.23 4.16 -3.19
CA SER A 238 18.10 3.42 -2.28
C SER A 238 19.19 2.63 -3.03
N THR A 239 20.30 2.38 -2.33
CA THR A 239 21.29 1.41 -2.82
C THR A 239 20.70 0.01 -2.88
N PRO A 240 21.23 -0.91 -3.71
CA PRO A 240 20.73 -2.29 -3.81
C PRO A 240 20.79 -3.07 -2.48
N ASP A 241 21.68 -2.70 -1.58
CA ASP A 241 21.83 -3.34 -0.26
C ASP A 241 20.70 -2.95 0.70
N PHE A 242 19.99 -1.85 0.42
CA PHE A 242 18.89 -1.36 1.24
C PHE A 242 17.56 -1.58 0.51
N THR A 243 16.84 -2.65 0.87
CA THR A 243 15.60 -3.06 0.22
C THR A 243 14.41 -3.12 1.19
N ARG A 244 13.21 -3.09 0.63
CA ARG A 244 11.91 -3.25 1.29
C ARG A 244 11.22 -4.52 0.85
N SER A 245 10.25 -5.00 1.63
CA SER A 245 9.44 -6.17 1.28
C SER A 245 8.24 -5.82 0.40
N SER A 246 7.88 -4.55 0.29
CA SER A 246 6.76 -4.08 -0.52
C SER A 246 7.09 -2.78 -1.25
N LYS A 247 6.19 -2.37 -2.20
CA LYS A 247 6.32 -1.12 -2.95
C LYS A 247 5.67 0.08 -2.24
N LYS A 248 5.37 0.01 -0.95
CA LYS A 248 4.78 1.12 -0.20
C LYS A 248 5.64 2.37 -0.22
N ASP A 249 6.95 2.18 -0.14
CA ASP A 249 7.94 3.26 -0.13
C ASP A 249 8.31 3.75 -1.55
N TYR A 250 7.43 3.53 -2.54
CA TYR A 250 7.51 4.16 -3.86
C TYR A 250 6.75 5.50 -3.82
N HIS A 251 7.43 6.56 -3.37
CA HIS A 251 6.91 7.93 -3.39
C HIS A 251 7.13 8.52 -4.76
N ILE A 252 6.13 8.37 -5.63
CA ILE A 252 6.19 8.81 -7.03
C ILE A 252 5.34 10.05 -7.21
N PHE A 253 5.95 11.09 -7.75
CA PHE A 253 5.30 12.36 -8.03
C PHE A 253 5.45 12.72 -9.51
N VAL A 254 4.41 13.37 -10.05
CA VAL A 254 4.40 13.95 -11.40
C VAL A 254 3.88 15.38 -11.28
N ASN A 255 4.70 16.34 -11.68
CA ASN A 255 4.42 17.76 -11.48
C ASN A 255 3.97 18.06 -10.04
N SER A 256 4.72 17.53 -9.06
CA SER A 256 4.47 17.65 -7.61
C SER A 256 3.17 17.02 -7.10
N ARG A 257 2.50 16.15 -7.88
CA ARG A 257 1.32 15.41 -7.47
C ARG A 257 1.64 13.95 -7.25
N THR A 258 1.17 13.37 -6.15
CA THR A 258 1.29 11.93 -5.90
C THR A 258 0.47 11.14 -6.92
N VAL A 259 1.10 10.24 -7.65
CA VAL A 259 0.46 9.41 -8.67
C VAL A 259 0.78 7.93 -8.50
N LYS A 260 -0.18 7.07 -8.84
CA LYS A 260 0.06 5.64 -9.04
C LYS A 260 0.26 5.41 -10.54
N CYS A 261 1.51 5.32 -10.97
CA CYS A 261 1.87 5.20 -12.38
C CYS A 261 2.57 3.87 -12.66
N PRO A 262 1.90 2.92 -13.35
CA PRO A 262 2.50 1.62 -13.72
C PRO A 262 3.78 1.76 -14.55
N VAL A 263 3.83 2.74 -15.48
CA VAL A 263 5.01 3.03 -16.31
C VAL A 263 6.21 3.39 -15.44
N PHE A 264 5.99 4.28 -14.48
CA PHE A 264 7.03 4.73 -13.55
C PHE A 264 7.54 3.57 -12.69
N MET A 265 6.62 2.81 -12.07
CA MET A 265 6.99 1.65 -11.25
C MET A 265 7.75 0.60 -12.04
N LYS A 266 7.33 0.32 -13.29
CA LYS A 266 8.01 -0.65 -14.16
C LYS A 266 9.42 -0.17 -14.55
N ALA A 267 9.61 1.13 -14.79
CA ALA A 267 10.93 1.68 -15.11
C ALA A 267 11.91 1.50 -13.92
N ILE A 268 11.45 1.76 -12.69
CA ILE A 268 12.22 1.52 -11.45
C ILE A 268 12.55 0.03 -11.32
N ASP A 269 11.54 -0.86 -11.43
CA ASP A 269 11.75 -2.31 -11.32
C ASP A 269 12.79 -2.83 -12.34
N MET A 270 12.79 -2.26 -13.55
CA MET A 270 13.77 -2.65 -14.58
C MET A 270 15.17 -2.12 -14.32
N ALA A 271 15.32 -0.92 -13.72
CA ALA A 271 16.62 -0.39 -13.33
C ALA A 271 17.27 -1.25 -12.21
N TYR A 272 16.46 -1.75 -11.29
CA TYR A 272 16.95 -2.63 -10.21
C TYR A 272 16.99 -4.11 -10.58
N LYS A 273 16.62 -4.48 -11.80
CA LYS A 273 16.61 -5.89 -12.23
C LYS A 273 18.03 -6.49 -12.12
N ASN A 274 18.12 -7.66 -11.47
CA ASN A 274 19.37 -8.36 -11.18
C ASN A 274 20.27 -7.70 -10.10
N MET A 275 19.91 -6.54 -9.53
CA MET A 275 20.65 -5.90 -8.44
C MET A 275 20.08 -6.25 -7.07
N ILE A 276 18.79 -6.53 -7.00
CA ILE A 276 18.09 -6.86 -5.74
C ILE A 276 17.44 -8.24 -5.83
N PRO A 277 17.27 -8.96 -4.70
CA PRO A 277 16.61 -10.25 -4.68
C PRO A 277 15.14 -10.16 -5.14
N ASN A 278 14.63 -11.25 -5.73
CA ASN A 278 13.22 -11.35 -6.11
C ASN A 278 12.30 -11.14 -4.89
N GLY A 279 11.24 -10.33 -5.05
CA GLY A 279 10.30 -10.01 -3.98
C GLY A 279 10.80 -8.92 -3.02
N LYS A 280 11.94 -8.30 -3.30
CA LYS A 280 12.44 -7.10 -2.64
C LYS A 280 12.34 -5.89 -3.56
N TYR A 281 12.20 -4.71 -2.97
CA TYR A 281 11.97 -3.46 -3.68
C TYR A 281 12.86 -2.35 -3.13
N PRO A 282 13.31 -1.39 -3.93
CA PRO A 282 14.05 -0.24 -3.43
C PRO A 282 13.12 0.72 -2.66
N PHE A 283 13.71 1.59 -1.85
CA PHE A 283 13.05 2.81 -1.37
C PHE A 283 13.23 3.90 -2.43
N VAL A 284 12.17 4.61 -2.79
CA VAL A 284 12.18 5.56 -3.91
C VAL A 284 11.38 6.81 -3.59
N ILE A 285 11.99 7.98 -3.78
CA ILE A 285 11.32 9.29 -3.80
C ILE A 285 11.72 9.97 -5.09
N LEU A 286 10.82 10.06 -6.06
CA LEU A 286 11.10 10.65 -7.36
C LEU A 286 9.96 11.58 -7.81
N ASN A 287 10.33 12.79 -8.23
CA ASN A 287 9.42 13.75 -8.87
C ASN A 287 9.82 13.89 -10.35
N LEU A 288 8.87 13.61 -11.24
CA LEU A 288 8.99 13.84 -12.68
C LEU A 288 8.25 15.14 -13.01
N GLU A 289 8.97 16.09 -13.55
CA GLU A 289 8.43 17.31 -14.14
C GLU A 289 8.36 17.16 -15.66
N LEU A 290 7.21 17.48 -16.24
CA LEU A 290 7.00 17.45 -17.68
C LEU A 290 6.01 18.53 -18.12
N PRO A 291 6.04 18.95 -19.39
CA PRO A 291 5.11 19.92 -19.93
C PRO A 291 3.66 19.48 -19.79
N PRO A 292 2.71 20.38 -19.47
CA PRO A 292 1.30 20.03 -19.25
C PRO A 292 0.63 19.32 -20.44
N ASP A 293 1.04 19.62 -21.66
CA ASP A 293 0.52 19.06 -22.90
C ASP A 293 0.95 17.61 -23.18
N GLU A 294 1.96 17.10 -22.44
CA GLU A 294 2.41 15.71 -22.49
C GLU A 294 1.65 14.81 -21.49
N LEU A 295 0.75 15.40 -20.67
CA LEU A 295 0.10 14.71 -19.55
C LEU A 295 -1.41 14.92 -19.58
N ASP A 296 -2.18 13.83 -19.63
CA ASP A 296 -3.62 13.86 -19.32
C ASP A 296 -3.85 13.41 -17.88
N ILE A 297 -4.28 14.36 -17.03
CA ILE A 297 -4.55 14.13 -15.60
C ILE A 297 -6.02 13.79 -15.37
N ASN A 298 -6.91 14.05 -16.33
CA ASN A 298 -8.36 13.96 -16.14
C ASN A 298 -8.91 12.55 -16.41
N VAL A 299 -8.10 11.51 -16.23
CA VAL A 299 -8.47 10.11 -16.52
C VAL A 299 -9.33 9.49 -15.40
N HIS A 300 -9.15 9.91 -14.12
CA HIS A 300 -9.87 9.36 -12.97
C HIS A 300 -10.32 10.45 -12.00
N PRO A 301 -11.51 10.33 -11.35
CA PRO A 301 -12.02 11.32 -10.39
C PRO A 301 -11.03 11.67 -9.26
N THR A 302 -10.25 10.69 -8.79
CA THR A 302 -9.25 10.88 -7.73
C THR A 302 -7.89 11.37 -8.23
N LYS A 303 -7.70 11.57 -9.54
CA LYS A 303 -6.44 12.02 -10.18
C LYS A 303 -5.20 11.17 -9.83
N LYS A 304 -5.41 9.93 -9.43
CA LYS A 304 -4.31 9.00 -9.08
C LYS A 304 -3.68 8.34 -10.29
N GLU A 305 -4.39 8.28 -11.42
CA GLU A 305 -3.90 7.72 -12.68
C GLU A 305 -3.65 8.83 -13.67
N VAL A 306 -2.57 8.72 -14.42
CA VAL A 306 -2.15 9.69 -15.44
C VAL A 306 -1.86 8.95 -16.74
N LYS A 307 -2.26 9.54 -17.87
CA LYS A 307 -1.89 9.05 -19.21
C LYS A 307 -0.83 9.97 -19.82
N TYR A 308 0.21 9.38 -20.35
CA TYR A 308 1.28 10.08 -21.04
C TYR A 308 1.08 10.00 -22.54
N ARG A 309 1.41 11.06 -23.25
CA ARG A 309 1.41 11.07 -24.71
C ARG A 309 2.43 10.08 -25.27
N ASN A 310 3.63 10.01 -24.69
CA ASN A 310 4.72 9.14 -25.07
C ASN A 310 5.22 8.25 -23.93
N PRO A 311 4.49 7.18 -23.53
CA PRO A 311 4.84 6.36 -22.38
C PRO A 311 6.23 5.70 -22.46
N ASN A 312 6.66 5.32 -23.66
CA ASN A 312 7.98 4.69 -23.86
C ASN A 312 9.14 5.66 -23.61
N GLN A 313 9.00 6.92 -24.00
CA GLN A 313 9.99 7.95 -23.75
C GLN A 313 10.12 8.20 -22.24
N ILE A 314 8.99 8.35 -21.54
CA ILE A 314 8.95 8.50 -20.08
C ILE A 314 9.61 7.31 -19.38
N PHE A 315 9.27 6.09 -19.79
CA PHE A 315 9.86 4.87 -19.26
C PHE A 315 11.39 4.85 -19.40
N ASN A 316 11.90 5.12 -20.61
CA ASN A 316 13.34 5.10 -20.88
C ASN A 316 14.07 6.21 -20.10
N PHE A 317 13.48 7.41 -20.01
CA PHE A 317 14.05 8.53 -19.30
C PHE A 317 14.17 8.25 -17.79
N ILE A 318 13.09 7.74 -17.15
CA ILE A 318 13.11 7.37 -15.73
C ILE A 318 14.13 6.27 -15.48
N ARG A 319 14.12 5.21 -16.30
CA ARG A 319 15.04 4.10 -16.18
C ARG A 319 16.49 4.57 -16.27
N ALA A 320 16.84 5.33 -17.29
CA ALA A 320 18.19 5.86 -17.48
C ALA A 320 18.66 6.73 -16.31
N SER A 321 17.77 7.57 -15.76
CA SER A 321 18.09 8.42 -14.61
C SER A 321 18.37 7.60 -13.35
N VAL A 322 17.60 6.53 -13.12
CA VAL A 322 17.82 5.62 -11.98
C VAL A 322 19.09 4.78 -12.22
N ASP A 323 19.30 4.21 -13.41
CA ASP A 323 20.50 3.44 -13.77
C ASP A 323 21.78 4.29 -13.56
N ASN A 324 21.77 5.57 -13.95
CA ASN A 324 22.89 6.50 -13.73
C ASN A 324 23.19 6.71 -12.24
N SER A 325 22.17 6.81 -11.39
CA SER A 325 22.34 6.95 -9.94
C SER A 325 22.98 5.72 -9.31
N LEU A 326 22.67 4.53 -9.84
CA LEU A 326 23.19 3.25 -9.36
C LEU A 326 24.59 2.93 -9.92
N SER A 327 24.90 3.34 -11.16
CA SER A 327 26.19 3.06 -11.82
C SER A 327 27.39 3.66 -11.09
N ASN A 328 27.20 4.79 -10.40
CA ASN A 328 28.26 5.41 -9.58
C ASN A 328 28.65 4.57 -8.36
N ILE A 329 27.79 3.64 -7.92
CA ILE A 329 28.06 2.72 -6.80
C ILE A 329 28.98 1.59 -7.26
N VAL A 330 28.75 1.07 -8.47
CA VAL A 330 29.52 -0.05 -9.05
C VAL A 330 30.98 0.38 -9.32
N ARG A 331 31.21 1.64 -9.70
CA ARG A 331 32.57 2.15 -9.97
C ARG A 331 33.44 2.31 -8.71
N ILE A 332 32.84 2.41 -7.51
CA ILE A 332 33.60 2.52 -6.25
C ILE A 332 34.12 1.14 -5.80
N ASN A 333 33.48 0.04 -6.19
CA ASN A 333 33.82 -1.33 -5.79
C ASN A 333 34.68 -2.10 -6.80
N THR A 334 34.96 -1.55 -7.98
CA THR A 334 35.81 -2.20 -9.00
C THR A 334 37.16 -1.51 -9.09
N HIS A 335 38.06 -1.81 -8.19
CA HIS A 335 39.48 -1.77 -8.53
C HIS A 335 39.76 -2.89 -9.53
N GLN A 336 40.18 -2.50 -10.75
CA GLN A 336 40.72 -3.31 -11.85
C GLN A 336 39.70 -4.11 -12.68
N VAL A 337 39.05 -3.43 -13.63
CA VAL A 337 38.74 -4.02 -14.94
C VAL A 337 39.12 -2.97 -16.01
N LYS A 338 39.94 -3.38 -16.96
CA LYS A 338 40.40 -2.56 -18.10
C LYS A 338 39.21 -2.02 -18.89
N ASP A 339 39.35 -0.77 -19.38
CA ASP A 339 38.38 -0.10 -20.22
C ASP A 339 38.04 -0.93 -21.46
N PRO A 340 36.74 -1.17 -21.75
CA PRO A 340 36.32 -1.74 -23.00
C PRO A 340 36.38 -0.68 -24.10
N ASN A 341 36.82 -1.12 -25.29
CA ASN A 341 37.00 -0.33 -26.50
C ASN A 341 35.68 0.33 -26.97
N PRO A 342 35.66 1.58 -27.42
CA PRO A 342 34.44 2.29 -27.80
C PRO A 342 33.66 1.71 -28.99
N GLU A 343 34.20 0.70 -29.69
CA GLU A 343 33.60 0.12 -30.89
C GLU A 343 32.53 -0.97 -30.61
N ASP A 344 32.33 -1.39 -29.35
CA ASP A 344 31.37 -2.47 -28.99
C ASP A 344 29.95 -2.00 -28.67
N PHE A 345 29.62 -0.72 -28.83
CA PHE A 345 28.29 -0.15 -28.58
C PHE A 345 27.38 -0.03 -29.79
N GLN A 346 27.39 -1.02 -30.69
CA GLN A 346 26.28 -1.24 -31.63
C GLN A 346 25.42 -2.40 -31.12
N THR A 347 24.66 -2.18 -30.04
CA THR A 347 23.62 -3.12 -29.63
C THR A 347 22.30 -2.73 -30.27
N ASN A 348 21.83 -3.61 -31.15
CA ASN A 348 20.48 -3.67 -31.67
C ASN A 348 19.46 -3.50 -30.52
N ILE A 349 18.78 -2.36 -30.51
CA ILE A 349 17.60 -2.13 -29.68
C ILE A 349 16.46 -2.91 -30.36
N ALA A 350 16.37 -4.21 -30.07
CA ALA A 350 15.13 -4.93 -30.27
C ALA A 350 14.13 -4.32 -29.33
N VAL A 351 13.21 -3.54 -29.85
CA VAL A 351 12.03 -3.04 -29.10
C VAL A 351 11.30 -4.29 -28.59
N ASN A 352 11.34 -4.48 -27.30
CA ASN A 352 10.85 -5.70 -26.66
C ASN A 352 9.33 -5.70 -26.80
N SER A 353 8.77 -6.70 -27.51
CA SER A 353 7.34 -6.93 -27.70
C SER A 353 6.53 -6.95 -26.40
N ASP A 354 7.21 -7.16 -25.27
CA ASP A 354 6.62 -7.18 -23.94
C ASP A 354 6.11 -5.81 -23.47
N ILE A 355 6.65 -4.69 -23.98
CA ILE A 355 6.17 -3.34 -23.65
C ILE A 355 4.89 -3.03 -24.41
N GLN A 356 4.79 -3.44 -25.67
CA GLN A 356 3.56 -3.27 -26.46
C GLN A 356 2.40 -4.09 -25.89
N ASN A 357 2.67 -5.30 -25.37
CA ASN A 357 1.66 -6.14 -24.73
C ASN A 357 1.18 -5.60 -23.39
N LEU A 358 1.99 -4.80 -22.69
CA LEU A 358 1.57 -4.18 -21.41
C LEU A 358 0.55 -3.05 -21.63
N PHE A 359 0.59 -2.41 -22.80
CA PHE A 359 -0.33 -1.33 -23.17
C PHE A 359 -1.58 -1.83 -23.90
N SER A 360 -1.52 -3.03 -24.51
CA SER A 360 -2.66 -3.60 -25.24
C SER A 360 -3.58 -4.50 -24.41
N GLN A 361 -3.21 -4.90 -23.20
CA GLN A 361 -4.00 -5.82 -22.38
C GLN A 361 -4.96 -5.15 -21.37
N LYS A 362 -5.17 -3.83 -21.42
CA LYS A 362 -6.18 -3.15 -20.61
C LYS A 362 -6.95 -2.06 -21.35
N SER A 363 -7.29 -2.29 -22.60
CA SER A 363 -8.49 -1.68 -23.15
C SER A 363 -9.67 -2.59 -22.74
N TYR A 364 -10.48 -2.15 -21.81
CA TYR A 364 -11.82 -2.70 -21.67
C TYR A 364 -12.50 -2.51 -23.01
N GLU A 365 -12.88 -3.59 -23.65
CA GLU A 365 -13.79 -3.58 -24.79
C GLU A 365 -15.09 -2.92 -24.29
N GLU A 366 -15.30 -1.67 -24.69
CA GLU A 366 -16.64 -1.12 -24.78
C GLU A 366 -17.28 -1.86 -25.97
N GLU A 367 -18.06 -2.89 -25.69
CA GLU A 367 -19.01 -3.43 -26.64
C GLU A 367 -20.00 -2.31 -26.98
N GLU A 368 -19.80 -1.66 -28.13
CA GLU A 368 -20.86 -0.94 -28.82
C GLU A 368 -21.92 -1.97 -29.21
N ASN A 369 -22.94 -2.14 -28.39
CA ASN A 369 -24.13 -2.85 -28.75
C ASN A 369 -24.95 -1.97 -29.70
N GLU A 370 -24.87 -2.27 -30.98
CA GLU A 370 -25.86 -1.84 -31.99
C GLU A 370 -27.25 -2.18 -31.48
N ILE A 371 -28.09 -1.17 -31.37
CA ILE A 371 -29.52 -1.28 -31.05
C ILE A 371 -30.23 -1.89 -32.25
N GLN A 372 -30.45 -3.20 -32.23
CA GLN A 372 -31.48 -3.83 -33.06
C GLN A 372 -32.79 -3.84 -32.31
N GLU A 373 -33.79 -3.17 -32.89
CA GLU A 373 -35.19 -3.17 -32.46
C GLU A 373 -35.75 -4.60 -32.49
N VAL A 374 -36.26 -5.08 -31.35
CA VAL A 374 -37.05 -6.32 -31.26
C VAL A 374 -38.39 -6.00 -30.61
N PRO A 375 -39.49 -6.63 -31.10
CA PRO A 375 -40.87 -6.20 -30.84
C PRO A 375 -41.36 -6.47 -29.43
N LYS A 376 -42.27 -5.60 -28.99
CA LYS A 376 -42.98 -5.67 -27.71
C LYS A 376 -43.85 -6.94 -27.61
N GLU A 377 -43.49 -7.84 -26.71
CA GLU A 377 -44.48 -8.77 -26.12
C GLU A 377 -44.60 -8.52 -24.62
N LYS A 378 -45.87 -8.43 -24.20
CA LYS A 378 -46.28 -8.22 -22.81
C LYS A 378 -46.07 -9.51 -22.02
N THR A 379 -45.36 -9.45 -20.90
CA THR A 379 -45.50 -10.50 -19.88
C THR A 379 -45.62 -9.86 -18.49
N GLU A 380 -46.62 -10.35 -17.80
CA GLU A 380 -47.08 -9.95 -16.47
C GLU A 380 -46.05 -10.24 -15.37
N PHE A 381 -45.81 -9.26 -14.53
CA PHE A 381 -45.06 -9.45 -13.29
C PHE A 381 -45.98 -10.01 -12.20
N THR A 382 -45.86 -11.29 -11.91
CA THR A 382 -46.41 -11.88 -10.68
C THR A 382 -45.31 -12.02 -9.64
N LYS A 383 -45.61 -11.50 -8.47
CA LYS A 383 -45.05 -11.65 -7.13
C LYS A 383 -43.95 -12.70 -6.93
N PHE A 384 -42.77 -12.28 -6.47
CA PHE A 384 -41.82 -13.16 -5.79
C PHE A 384 -41.84 -12.89 -4.29
N ILE A 385 -42.42 -13.84 -3.57
CA ILE A 385 -42.32 -14.02 -2.13
C ILE A 385 -40.98 -14.75 -1.86
N LYS A 386 -40.33 -14.33 -0.80
CA LYS A 386 -39.04 -14.83 -0.29
C LYS A 386 -39.11 -16.32 0.04
N GLU A 387 -38.20 -17.11 -0.54
CA GLU A 387 -37.74 -18.36 0.03
C GLU A 387 -36.22 -18.36 0.14
N PRO A 388 -35.65 -19.02 1.16
CA PRO A 388 -34.20 -19.00 1.38
C PRO A 388 -33.49 -19.84 0.32
N VAL A 389 -32.44 -19.31 -0.28
CA VAL A 389 -31.59 -20.01 -1.25
C VAL A 389 -30.85 -21.14 -0.53
N VAL A 390 -31.30 -22.36 -0.72
CA VAL A 390 -30.56 -23.56 -0.38
C VAL A 390 -29.55 -23.81 -1.50
N TYR A 391 -28.26 -23.65 -1.19
CA TYR A 391 -27.18 -24.05 -2.10
C TYR A 391 -27.23 -25.57 -2.29
N LYS A 392 -27.60 -26.04 -3.45
CA LYS A 392 -27.38 -27.44 -3.87
C LYS A 392 -25.91 -27.57 -4.29
N GLU A 393 -25.18 -28.40 -3.57
CA GLU A 393 -23.85 -28.86 -4.00
C GLU A 393 -23.93 -29.57 -5.37
N PRO A 394 -22.89 -29.37 -6.24
CA PRO A 394 -22.83 -30.07 -7.52
C PRO A 394 -22.75 -31.59 -7.31
N GLU A 395 -23.56 -32.36 -7.98
CA GLU A 395 -23.74 -33.82 -7.82
C GLU A 395 -22.51 -34.68 -8.16
N HIS A 396 -21.36 -34.10 -8.49
CA HIS A 396 -20.14 -34.85 -8.82
C HIS A 396 -19.22 -35.16 -7.64
N PHE A 397 -19.56 -34.74 -6.39
CA PHE A 397 -18.72 -35.06 -5.21
C PHE A 397 -19.25 -36.20 -4.34
N ARG A 398 -20.27 -36.95 -4.79
CA ARG A 398 -20.84 -38.08 -4.01
C ARG A 398 -20.30 -39.42 -4.42
N GLN A 399 -18.99 -39.62 -4.47
CA GLN A 399 -18.44 -40.99 -4.48
C GLN A 399 -17.05 -41.00 -3.80
N HIS A 400 -16.97 -40.55 -2.56
CA HIS A 400 -15.97 -41.11 -1.67
C HIS A 400 -16.69 -41.66 -0.45
N GLN A 401 -16.77 -42.99 -0.41
CA GLN A 401 -17.29 -43.76 0.69
C GLN A 401 -16.58 -43.37 1.97
N PHE A 402 -17.37 -43.09 3.04
CA PHE A 402 -16.88 -43.02 4.39
C PHE A 402 -16.18 -44.32 4.73
N ILE A 403 -14.85 -44.33 4.72
CA ILE A 403 -14.04 -45.40 5.30
C ILE A 403 -14.21 -45.23 6.80
N LYS A 404 -14.72 -46.29 7.43
CA LYS A 404 -14.84 -46.45 8.89
C LYS A 404 -13.48 -46.11 9.54
N GLN A 405 -13.55 -45.33 10.64
CA GLN A 405 -12.39 -45.08 11.49
C GLN A 405 -11.68 -46.41 11.80
N PRO A 406 -10.40 -46.59 11.48
CA PRO A 406 -9.65 -47.72 11.94
C PRO A 406 -9.43 -47.58 13.44
N GLN A 407 -9.74 -48.63 14.17
CA GLN A 407 -9.31 -48.85 15.55
C GLN A 407 -7.79 -48.64 15.66
N ILE A 408 -7.36 -48.07 16.78
CA ILE A 408 -5.97 -47.88 17.15
C ILE A 408 -5.23 -49.22 17.03
N VAL A 409 -4.51 -49.40 15.94
CA VAL A 409 -3.51 -50.43 15.75
C VAL A 409 -2.17 -49.76 15.99
N THR A 410 -1.42 -50.25 16.93
CA THR A 410 -0.03 -49.90 17.25
C THR A 410 0.79 -49.71 15.98
N GLU A 411 1.31 -48.50 15.78
CA GLU A 411 2.09 -48.08 14.62
C GLU A 411 3.33 -48.92 14.44
N VAL A 412 3.36 -49.67 13.36
CA VAL A 412 4.61 -49.99 12.67
C VAL A 412 4.99 -48.71 11.91
N LYS A 413 6.05 -48.03 12.34
CA LYS A 413 6.62 -46.86 11.64
C LYS A 413 7.11 -47.33 10.27
N GLN A 414 6.30 -47.19 9.21
CA GLN A 414 6.80 -47.24 7.84
C GLN A 414 7.63 -45.99 7.62
N GLU A 415 8.92 -46.13 7.44
CA GLU A 415 9.78 -45.06 6.95
C GLU A 415 9.30 -44.69 5.54
N GLU A 416 9.02 -43.41 5.31
CA GLU A 416 8.65 -42.89 4.01
C GLU A 416 9.81 -43.14 3.01
N ASN A 417 9.53 -43.76 1.86
CA ASN A 417 10.55 -44.04 0.85
C ASN A 417 10.89 -42.77 0.06
N ILE A 418 11.81 -41.97 0.60
CA ILE A 418 12.25 -40.71 -0.04
C ILE A 418 13.26 -41.07 -1.14
N ILE A 419 12.92 -40.77 -2.40
CA ILE A 419 13.80 -40.96 -3.57
C ILE A 419 14.94 -39.92 -3.53
N GLY A 420 14.64 -38.68 -3.17
CA GLY A 420 15.60 -37.58 -3.13
C GLY A 420 14.98 -36.22 -3.27
N GLN A 421 15.85 -35.23 -3.56
CA GLN A 421 15.45 -33.81 -3.71
C GLN A 421 15.58 -33.35 -5.17
N TYR A 422 14.54 -32.74 -5.72
CA TYR A 422 14.56 -32.13 -7.05
C TYR A 422 14.68 -30.61 -6.96
N LYS A 423 15.63 -30.01 -7.73
CA LYS A 423 15.89 -28.56 -7.78
C LYS A 423 16.10 -27.93 -6.41
N LYS A 424 16.60 -28.68 -5.41
CA LYS A 424 16.78 -28.21 -4.02
C LYS A 424 15.52 -27.56 -3.42
N THR A 425 14.34 -27.94 -3.93
CA THR A 425 13.05 -27.33 -3.58
C THR A 425 11.99 -28.39 -3.29
N TYR A 426 11.96 -29.48 -4.04
CA TYR A 426 10.94 -30.50 -3.94
C TYR A 426 11.51 -31.80 -3.43
N ILE A 427 10.86 -32.39 -2.43
CA ILE A 427 11.16 -33.75 -1.95
C ILE A 427 10.30 -34.72 -2.73
N LEU A 428 10.91 -35.75 -3.30
CA LEU A 428 10.26 -36.81 -4.06
C LEU A 428 10.11 -38.06 -3.21
N ILE A 429 8.89 -38.57 -3.09
CA ILE A 429 8.55 -39.73 -2.24
C ILE A 429 7.86 -40.77 -3.11
N GLU A 430 8.37 -42.02 -3.07
CA GLU A 430 7.73 -43.16 -3.70
C GLU A 430 6.52 -43.61 -2.86
N LYS A 431 5.37 -43.78 -3.49
CA LYS A 431 4.14 -44.30 -2.90
C LYS A 431 3.68 -45.52 -3.68
N GLU A 432 2.89 -46.38 -3.04
CA GLU A 432 2.30 -47.56 -3.70
C GLU A 432 1.44 -47.19 -4.92
N ASP A 433 0.81 -46.03 -4.90
CA ASP A 433 -0.09 -45.51 -5.93
C ASP A 433 0.54 -44.52 -6.91
N GLY A 434 1.80 -44.09 -6.68
CA GLY A 434 2.47 -43.14 -7.54
C GLY A 434 3.67 -42.43 -6.95
N LEU A 435 4.00 -41.28 -7.50
CA LEU A 435 5.06 -40.36 -7.06
C LEU A 435 4.47 -39.17 -6.35
N GLU A 436 4.75 -38.98 -5.08
CA GLU A 436 4.39 -37.77 -4.35
C GLU A 436 5.52 -36.75 -4.43
N ILE A 437 5.16 -35.51 -4.81
CA ILE A 437 6.05 -34.35 -4.90
C ILE A 437 5.65 -33.41 -3.79
N VAL A 438 6.56 -33.11 -2.86
CA VAL A 438 6.32 -32.23 -1.70
C VAL A 438 7.20 -31.00 -1.80
N ASP A 439 6.63 -29.81 -1.66
CA ASP A 439 7.39 -28.57 -1.54
C ASP A 439 7.96 -28.46 -0.12
N GLN A 440 9.31 -28.52 0.01
CA GLN A 440 10.01 -28.53 1.30
C GLN A 440 9.75 -27.26 2.13
N HIS A 441 9.68 -26.10 1.46
CA HIS A 441 9.45 -24.83 2.13
C HIS A 441 8.02 -24.76 2.69
N ILE A 442 7.03 -25.10 1.87
CA ILE A 442 5.63 -25.05 2.24
C ILE A 442 5.30 -26.07 3.34
N ALA A 443 5.92 -27.25 3.29
CA ALA A 443 5.75 -28.29 4.32
C ALA A 443 6.29 -27.83 5.68
N ASP A 444 7.50 -27.27 5.70
CA ASP A 444 8.14 -26.78 6.93
C ASP A 444 7.43 -25.53 7.47
N GLU A 445 6.98 -24.60 6.59
CA GLU A 445 6.16 -23.44 6.94
C GLU A 445 4.88 -23.85 7.68
N ARG A 446 4.19 -24.90 7.19
CA ARG A 446 2.97 -25.40 7.82
C ARG A 446 3.22 -25.94 9.21
N TYR A 447 4.28 -26.72 9.38
CA TYR A 447 4.65 -27.25 10.68
C TYR A 447 4.98 -26.13 11.69
N ILE A 448 5.79 -25.16 11.29
CA ILE A 448 6.18 -24.03 12.16
C ILE A 448 4.95 -23.22 12.55
N TYR A 449 4.06 -22.93 11.59
CA TYR A 449 2.82 -22.20 11.85
C TYR A 449 1.93 -22.90 12.87
N GLU A 450 1.67 -24.19 12.73
CA GLU A 450 0.85 -24.95 13.69
C GLU A 450 1.51 -25.08 15.05
N THR A 451 2.84 -25.21 15.08
CA THR A 451 3.61 -25.25 16.33
C THR A 451 3.47 -23.93 17.09
N LEU A 452 3.69 -22.80 16.44
CA LEU A 452 3.54 -21.49 17.06
C LEU A 452 2.10 -21.22 17.50
N LYS A 453 1.11 -21.62 16.71
CA LYS A 453 -0.31 -21.42 17.01
C LYS A 453 -0.80 -22.29 18.20
N SER A 454 -0.20 -23.45 18.39
CA SER A 454 -0.59 -24.38 19.46
C SER A 454 0.08 -24.10 20.81
N GLN A 455 1.19 -23.37 20.83
CA GLN A 455 1.94 -23.06 22.05
C GLN A 455 1.25 -21.93 22.83
N LYS A 456 0.90 -22.17 24.09
CA LYS A 456 0.39 -21.13 25.00
C LYS A 456 1.49 -20.13 25.39
N GLU A 457 2.71 -20.62 25.57
CA GLU A 457 3.92 -19.85 25.84
C GLU A 457 5.02 -20.36 24.91
N PRO A 458 5.32 -19.65 23.81
CA PRO A 458 6.38 -20.07 22.89
C PRO A 458 7.73 -19.97 23.58
N SER A 459 8.54 -21.01 23.42
CA SER A 459 9.94 -20.99 23.86
C SER A 459 10.68 -19.87 23.15
N SER A 460 11.29 -18.99 23.92
CA SER A 460 12.07 -17.87 23.41
C SER A 460 13.54 -18.02 23.79
N GLN A 461 14.43 -17.51 22.94
CA GLN A 461 15.86 -17.45 23.21
C GLN A 461 16.30 -16.00 23.37
N LEU A 462 17.19 -15.75 24.34
CA LEU A 462 17.83 -14.47 24.53
C LEU A 462 18.87 -14.22 23.43
N LEU A 463 18.93 -13.01 22.91
CA LEU A 463 19.93 -12.57 21.97
C LEU A 463 21.11 -11.98 22.72
N PHE A 464 22.32 -12.52 22.51
CA PHE A 464 23.56 -11.98 23.09
C PHE A 464 23.96 -10.65 22.44
N ILE A 465 23.69 -10.52 21.14
CA ILE A 465 23.89 -9.29 20.37
C ILE A 465 22.54 -8.90 19.86
N SER A 466 22.06 -7.74 20.28
CA SER A 466 20.75 -7.22 19.92
C SER A 466 20.90 -6.29 18.73
N ASP A 467 20.17 -6.57 17.66
CA ASP A 467 20.04 -5.64 16.54
C ASP A 467 19.19 -4.44 16.96
N ILE A 468 19.73 -3.24 16.79
CA ILE A 468 18.96 -2.00 16.91
C ILE A 468 18.27 -1.76 15.58
N ILE A 469 16.95 -1.57 15.65
CA ILE A 469 16.12 -1.32 14.48
C ILE A 469 15.49 0.04 14.64
N GLU A 470 15.75 0.88 13.67
CA GLU A 470 15.17 2.19 13.55
C GLU A 470 13.85 2.08 12.75
N LEU A 471 12.78 2.56 13.37
CA LEU A 471 11.43 2.57 12.82
C LEU A 471 11.03 3.99 12.41
N THR A 472 10.11 4.12 11.49
CA THR A 472 9.42 5.40 11.27
C THR A 472 8.56 5.74 12.49
N PRO A 473 8.26 7.02 12.77
CA PRO A 473 7.39 7.40 13.88
C PRO A 473 6.03 6.69 13.88
N VAL A 474 5.49 6.42 12.69
CA VAL A 474 4.21 5.70 12.52
C VAL A 474 4.34 4.22 12.87
N GLU A 475 5.39 3.57 12.41
CA GLU A 475 5.68 2.16 12.75
C GLU A 475 5.95 2.00 14.24
N ALA A 476 6.69 2.94 14.83
CA ALA A 476 6.99 2.93 16.26
C ALA A 476 5.73 3.05 17.12
N GLU A 477 4.83 3.96 16.77
CA GLU A 477 3.55 4.12 17.46
C GLU A 477 2.68 2.87 17.34
N LEU A 478 2.59 2.31 16.13
CA LEU A 478 1.86 1.08 15.85
C LEU A 478 2.42 -0.10 16.65
N LEU A 479 3.75 -0.21 16.74
CA LEU A 479 4.40 -1.28 17.49
C LEU A 479 4.21 -1.10 19.00
N LYS A 480 4.32 0.13 19.54
CA LYS A 480 4.10 0.43 20.98
C LYS A 480 2.73 -0.05 21.47
N GLU A 481 1.70 0.13 20.62
CA GLU A 481 0.34 -0.27 20.95
C GLU A 481 0.09 -1.79 20.93
N HIS A 482 1.00 -2.56 20.32
CA HIS A 482 0.82 -4.00 20.07
C HIS A 482 1.95 -4.88 20.60
N LEU A 483 2.80 -4.36 21.48
CA LEU A 483 3.91 -5.11 22.09
C LEU A 483 3.45 -6.41 22.76
N ASP A 484 2.26 -6.40 23.37
CA ASP A 484 1.62 -7.55 23.99
C ASP A 484 1.40 -8.71 23.00
N LYS A 485 0.97 -8.40 21.77
CA LYS A 485 0.76 -9.38 20.72
C LYS A 485 2.07 -10.01 20.24
N PHE A 486 3.15 -9.22 20.15
CA PHE A 486 4.48 -9.75 19.84
C PHE A 486 5.03 -10.60 20.99
N ALA A 487 4.85 -10.16 22.23
CA ALA A 487 5.27 -10.90 23.43
C ALA A 487 4.59 -12.28 23.51
N LYS A 488 3.32 -12.38 23.12
CA LYS A 488 2.56 -13.63 23.04
C LYS A 488 3.22 -14.69 22.13
N PHE A 489 3.98 -14.26 21.12
CA PHE A 489 4.70 -15.15 20.21
C PHE A 489 6.20 -15.26 20.53
N GLY A 490 6.62 -14.82 21.72
CA GLY A 490 7.99 -15.00 22.24
C GLY A 490 8.98 -13.92 21.84
N TYR A 491 8.50 -12.80 21.25
CA TYR A 491 9.34 -11.64 21.00
C TYR A 491 9.48 -10.78 22.26
N GLY A 492 10.68 -10.39 22.61
CA GLY A 492 10.96 -9.39 23.65
C GLY A 492 11.53 -8.15 22.99
N ILE A 493 10.72 -7.12 22.85
CA ILE A 493 11.06 -5.86 22.20
C ILE A 493 11.14 -4.76 23.25
N GLU A 494 12.17 -3.94 23.20
CA GLU A 494 12.35 -2.77 24.06
C GLU A 494 12.61 -1.53 23.21
N PHE A 495 11.97 -0.42 23.56
CA PHE A 495 12.22 0.87 22.95
C PHE A 495 13.42 1.53 23.64
N LEU A 496 14.43 1.91 22.86
CA LEU A 496 15.60 2.70 23.35
C LEU A 496 15.28 4.19 23.36
N ASN A 497 14.47 4.64 22.40
CA ASN A 497 13.95 6.00 22.28
C ASN A 497 12.57 5.96 21.59
N ASP A 498 12.10 7.07 21.03
CA ASP A 498 10.78 7.14 20.40
C ASP A 498 10.64 6.27 19.14
N THR A 499 11.74 6.01 18.42
CA THR A 499 11.75 5.30 17.13
C THR A 499 12.65 4.07 17.09
N ASP A 500 13.66 3.97 17.97
CA ASP A 500 14.60 2.87 17.94
C ASP A 500 14.18 1.76 18.89
N ILE A 501 14.18 0.54 18.38
CA ILE A 501 13.86 -0.67 19.14
C ILE A 501 15.03 -1.63 19.18
N MET A 502 15.04 -2.45 20.22
CA MET A 502 16.00 -3.52 20.44
C MET A 502 15.27 -4.83 20.76
N PHE A 503 15.70 -5.94 20.14
CA PHE A 503 15.20 -7.28 20.51
C PHE A 503 16.05 -7.88 21.62
N LYS A 504 15.45 -8.11 22.78
CA LYS A 504 16.08 -8.86 23.89
C LYS A 504 15.93 -10.37 23.70
N LYS A 505 14.81 -10.82 23.13
CA LYS A 505 14.55 -12.22 22.87
C LYS A 505 13.65 -12.41 21.65
N VAL A 506 13.80 -13.56 21.03
CA VAL A 506 13.02 -14.00 19.87
C VAL A 506 12.54 -15.43 20.06
N PRO A 507 11.48 -15.88 19.35
CA PRO A 507 11.08 -17.27 19.33
C PRO A 507 12.27 -18.19 18.98
N GLN A 508 12.44 -19.30 19.69
CA GLN A 508 13.58 -20.22 19.50
C GLN A 508 13.67 -20.75 18.04
N LEU A 509 12.54 -20.87 17.36
CA LEU A 509 12.47 -21.28 15.96
C LEU A 509 13.13 -20.29 14.99
N LEU A 510 13.39 -19.06 15.43
CA LEU A 510 14.00 -17.99 14.63
C LEU A 510 15.51 -17.84 14.86
N SER A 511 16.16 -18.78 15.52
CA SER A 511 17.59 -18.70 15.87
C SER A 511 18.55 -18.42 14.70
N LYS A 512 18.10 -18.63 13.45
CA LYS A 512 18.88 -18.44 12.21
C LYS A 512 18.38 -17.27 11.35
N VAL A 513 17.39 -16.50 11.81
CA VAL A 513 16.75 -15.45 11.01
C VAL A 513 16.93 -14.11 11.72
N SER A 514 17.27 -13.06 10.97
CA SER A 514 17.38 -11.70 11.52
C SER A 514 16.02 -11.22 12.00
N PRO A 515 15.87 -10.84 13.29
CA PRO A 515 14.62 -10.27 13.81
C PRO A 515 14.22 -8.98 13.07
N LYS A 516 15.19 -8.24 12.56
CA LYS A 516 15.00 -7.02 11.77
C LYS A 516 14.15 -7.25 10.54
N ASP A 517 14.43 -8.34 9.79
CA ASP A 517 13.68 -8.64 8.56
C ASP A 517 12.25 -9.06 8.85
N ILE A 518 12.02 -9.67 10.01
CA ILE A 518 10.69 -10.13 10.42
C ILE A 518 9.81 -8.96 10.83
N ILE A 519 10.29 -8.10 11.74
CA ILE A 519 9.50 -6.99 12.24
C ILE A 519 9.16 -6.01 11.13
N LYS A 520 10.11 -5.72 10.24
CA LYS A 520 9.87 -4.84 9.09
C LYS A 520 8.84 -5.43 8.15
N ASP A 521 8.94 -6.70 7.79
CA ASP A 521 7.94 -7.37 6.95
C ASP A 521 6.55 -7.40 7.61
N ILE A 522 6.47 -7.56 8.94
CA ILE A 522 5.19 -7.50 9.66
C ILE A 522 4.61 -6.09 9.60
N LEU A 523 5.40 -5.07 9.93
CA LEU A 523 4.94 -3.68 9.96
C LEU A 523 4.59 -3.15 8.56
N GLU A 524 5.38 -3.48 7.55
CA GLU A 524 5.13 -3.11 6.15
C GLU A 524 3.86 -3.77 5.58
N ASN A 525 3.54 -5.00 6.00
CA ASN A 525 2.36 -5.73 5.55
C ASN A 525 1.12 -5.51 6.43
N LEU A 526 1.19 -4.61 7.42
CA LEU A 526 0.04 -4.20 8.23
C LEU A 526 -0.93 -3.28 7.46
N GLU A 527 -1.13 -3.52 6.16
CA GLU A 527 -2.12 -2.77 5.36
C GLU A 527 -3.53 -2.98 5.89
N GLY A 528 -3.93 -2.06 6.73
CA GLY A 528 -5.32 -1.79 6.98
C GLY A 528 -6.14 -2.81 7.77
N ASP A 529 -5.58 -3.95 8.14
CA ASP A 529 -6.30 -5.01 8.88
C ASP A 529 -5.53 -5.38 10.15
N LEU A 530 -5.65 -4.51 11.15
CA LEU A 530 -5.09 -4.70 12.49
C LEU A 530 -5.83 -5.76 13.30
N ASP A 531 -7.06 -6.11 12.89
CA ASP A 531 -7.87 -7.13 13.56
C ASP A 531 -7.23 -8.52 13.45
N ASN A 532 -6.40 -8.76 12.41
CA ASN A 532 -5.70 -10.01 12.17
C ASN A 532 -4.19 -9.94 12.43
N LEU A 533 -3.70 -9.00 13.27
CA LEU A 533 -2.27 -8.83 13.53
C LEU A 533 -1.61 -10.11 14.07
N GLU A 534 -2.25 -10.83 14.99
CA GLU A 534 -1.74 -12.10 15.53
C GLU A 534 -1.52 -13.14 14.43
N GLU A 535 -2.47 -13.27 13.52
CA GLU A 535 -2.36 -14.21 12.39
C GLU A 535 -1.24 -13.78 11.43
N LYS A 536 -1.06 -12.47 11.19
CA LYS A 536 0.05 -11.95 10.38
C LYS A 536 1.41 -12.19 11.02
N ILE A 537 1.54 -11.99 12.33
CA ILE A 537 2.76 -12.31 13.07
C ILE A 537 3.09 -13.80 12.89
N LEU A 538 2.10 -14.69 13.07
CA LEU A 538 2.27 -16.13 12.90
C LEU A 538 2.71 -16.49 11.48
N ILE A 539 2.01 -15.99 10.46
CA ILE A 539 2.28 -16.29 9.05
C ILE A 539 3.67 -15.79 8.66
N THR A 540 4.01 -14.54 8.98
CA THR A 540 5.32 -13.96 8.63
C THR A 540 6.44 -14.69 9.36
N THR A 541 6.25 -14.98 10.64
CA THR A 541 7.23 -15.72 11.45
C THR A 541 7.48 -17.12 10.88
N SER A 542 6.41 -17.87 10.55
CA SER A 542 6.54 -19.23 10.01
C SER A 542 7.19 -19.24 8.63
N CYS A 543 6.82 -18.32 7.76
CA CYS A 543 7.39 -18.20 6.41
C CYS A 543 8.91 -17.86 6.44
N LYS A 544 9.33 -16.98 7.37
CA LYS A 544 10.75 -16.62 7.51
C LYS A 544 11.58 -17.71 8.16
N ALA A 545 11.02 -18.45 9.12
CA ALA A 545 11.69 -19.53 9.84
C ALA A 545 11.82 -20.81 9.00
N ALA A 546 10.91 -21.04 8.05
CA ALA A 546 10.90 -22.24 7.22
C ALA A 546 12.13 -22.36 6.33
N VAL A 547 12.53 -23.61 6.06
CA VAL A 547 13.60 -23.94 5.11
C VAL A 547 13.29 -23.31 3.75
N LYS A 548 14.23 -22.52 3.23
CA LYS A 548 14.00 -21.79 1.98
C LYS A 548 14.10 -22.72 0.75
N ALA A 549 13.38 -22.36 -0.30
CA ALA A 549 13.59 -22.93 -1.62
C ALA A 549 15.06 -22.74 -2.05
N ASN A 550 15.59 -23.65 -2.85
CA ASN A 550 17.00 -23.75 -3.26
C ASN A 550 17.99 -24.13 -2.13
N THR A 551 17.52 -24.58 -0.97
CA THR A 551 18.36 -25.12 0.09
C THR A 551 18.57 -26.62 -0.14
N SER A 552 19.82 -27.06 -0.24
CA SER A 552 20.16 -28.48 -0.34
C SER A 552 19.95 -29.16 1.02
N LEU A 553 19.20 -30.24 1.03
CA LEU A 553 18.90 -31.04 2.22
C LEU A 553 19.55 -32.42 2.09
N ASN A 554 20.08 -32.93 3.20
CA ASN A 554 20.47 -34.36 3.28
C ASN A 554 19.23 -35.22 3.57
N MET A 555 19.40 -36.55 3.46
CA MET A 555 18.30 -37.51 3.64
C MET A 555 17.62 -37.37 5.01
N PHE A 556 18.41 -37.24 6.08
CA PHE A 556 17.88 -37.07 7.44
C PHE A 556 17.03 -35.80 7.57
N GLN A 557 17.47 -34.67 6.99
CA GLN A 557 16.71 -33.41 7.02
C GLN A 557 15.39 -33.52 6.24
N MET A 558 15.42 -34.22 5.08
CA MET A 558 14.19 -34.45 4.30
C MET A 558 13.21 -35.34 5.09
N GLN A 559 13.66 -36.40 5.71
CA GLN A 559 12.84 -37.29 6.56
C GLN A 559 12.23 -36.53 7.74
N GLU A 560 13.02 -35.66 8.38
CA GLU A 560 12.53 -34.85 9.50
C GLU A 560 11.44 -33.85 9.09
N ILE A 561 11.60 -33.16 7.95
CA ILE A 561 10.58 -32.24 7.40
C ILE A 561 9.30 -33.03 7.10
N ILE A 562 9.39 -34.15 6.40
CA ILE A 562 8.22 -34.96 6.04
C ILE A 562 7.51 -35.48 7.30
N LYS A 563 8.25 -35.99 8.27
CA LYS A 563 7.70 -36.47 9.54
C LYS A 563 6.95 -35.37 10.31
N ARG A 564 7.54 -34.18 10.43
CA ARG A 564 6.92 -33.03 11.10
C ARG A 564 5.67 -32.56 10.38
N TRP A 565 5.75 -32.44 9.05
CA TRP A 565 4.60 -32.04 8.23
C TRP A 565 3.45 -33.05 8.31
N ARG A 566 3.72 -34.35 8.23
CA ARG A 566 2.69 -35.40 8.37
C ARG A 566 1.98 -35.36 9.73
N GLY A 567 2.64 -34.88 10.77
CA GLY A 567 2.05 -34.66 12.11
C GLY A 567 1.18 -33.42 12.24
N CYS A 568 1.06 -32.56 11.23
CA CYS A 568 0.22 -31.37 11.25
C CYS A 568 -1.28 -31.72 11.22
N LYS A 569 -2.11 -30.88 11.86
CA LYS A 569 -3.59 -31.04 11.84
C LYS A 569 -4.17 -30.81 10.45
N HIS A 570 -3.57 -29.93 9.66
CA HIS A 570 -4.00 -29.56 8.31
C HIS A 570 -2.87 -29.69 7.29
N PRO A 571 -2.45 -30.89 6.92
CA PRO A 571 -1.25 -31.11 6.10
C PRO A 571 -1.44 -30.85 4.60
N TYR A 572 -2.60 -30.32 4.18
CA TYR A 572 -2.94 -30.21 2.76
C TYR A 572 -2.51 -28.87 2.13
N THR A 573 -2.57 -27.80 2.90
CA THR A 573 -2.30 -26.44 2.41
C THR A 573 -1.46 -25.64 3.41
N CYS A 574 -0.65 -24.69 2.90
CA CYS A 574 0.02 -23.70 3.76
C CYS A 574 -0.97 -22.67 4.33
N PRO A 575 -0.55 -21.80 5.26
CA PRO A 575 -1.39 -20.70 5.76
C PRO A 575 -1.91 -19.76 4.66
N HIS A 576 -1.22 -19.70 3.51
CA HIS A 576 -1.61 -18.90 2.34
C HIS A 576 -2.54 -19.65 1.37
N GLY A 577 -2.96 -20.90 1.68
CA GLY A 577 -3.83 -21.71 0.83
C GLY A 577 -3.13 -22.45 -0.32
N ARG A 578 -1.79 -22.43 -0.41
CA ARG A 578 -1.06 -23.18 -1.45
C ARG A 578 -0.99 -24.68 -1.10
N PRO A 579 -1.17 -25.60 -2.08
CA PRO A 579 -1.03 -27.01 -1.83
C PRO A 579 0.42 -27.36 -1.45
N ILE A 580 0.58 -28.26 -0.47
CA ILE A 580 1.90 -28.67 0.05
C ILE A 580 2.49 -29.79 -0.78
N SER A 581 1.66 -30.75 -1.22
CA SER A 581 2.10 -31.88 -2.03
C SER A 581 1.13 -32.16 -3.17
N LYS A 582 1.63 -32.90 -4.16
CA LYS A 582 0.85 -33.45 -5.27
C LYS A 582 1.32 -34.86 -5.55
N VAL A 583 0.37 -35.79 -5.64
CA VAL A 583 0.64 -37.18 -6.08
C VAL A 583 0.41 -37.28 -7.59
N LEU A 584 1.35 -37.86 -8.30
CA LEU A 584 1.25 -38.26 -9.70
C LEU A 584 1.00 -39.78 -9.72
N PRO A 585 -0.20 -40.26 -10.07
CA PRO A 585 -0.52 -41.67 -10.10
C PRO A 585 0.36 -42.48 -11.08
N HIS A 586 0.65 -43.73 -10.81
CA HIS A 586 1.39 -44.61 -11.71
C HIS A 586 0.77 -44.67 -13.11
N SER A 587 -0.56 -44.67 -13.22
CA SER A 587 -1.28 -44.62 -14.50
C SER A 587 -0.97 -43.37 -15.32
N GLU A 588 -0.87 -42.21 -14.66
CA GLU A 588 -0.53 -40.97 -15.33
C GLU A 588 0.94 -41.01 -15.81
N ILE A 589 1.85 -41.46 -14.97
CA ILE A 589 3.26 -41.62 -15.34
C ILE A 589 3.41 -42.59 -16.50
N ALA A 590 2.73 -43.77 -16.45
CA ALA A 590 2.75 -44.76 -17.51
C ALA A 590 2.20 -44.24 -18.84
N SER A 591 1.20 -43.36 -18.78
CA SER A 591 0.60 -42.75 -19.98
C SER A 591 1.59 -41.89 -20.74
N PHE A 592 2.51 -41.18 -20.07
CA PHE A 592 3.55 -40.40 -20.73
C PHE A 592 4.47 -41.25 -21.62
N PHE A 593 4.63 -42.53 -21.29
CA PHE A 593 5.47 -43.49 -22.02
C PHE A 593 4.64 -44.45 -22.89
N MET A 594 3.34 -44.19 -23.09
CA MET A 594 2.41 -45.05 -23.86
C MET A 594 2.39 -46.52 -23.35
N ARG A 595 2.59 -46.71 -22.05
CA ARG A 595 2.61 -48.05 -21.39
C ARG A 595 1.27 -48.42 -20.76
N ASN A 596 0.17 -47.83 -21.25
CA ASN A 596 -1.19 -48.22 -20.82
C ASN A 596 -1.52 -49.58 -21.44
N LYS A 597 -1.56 -50.62 -20.61
CA LYS A 597 -2.18 -51.88 -20.98
C LYS A 597 -3.60 -51.93 -20.45
#